data_c9477a15c2a09b5b2f96b96742d8bb3b
#
_entry.id   c9477a15c2a09b5b2f96b96742d8bb3b
#
_cell.length_a   1.000
_cell.length_b   1.000
_cell.length_c   1.000
_cell.angle_alpha   90.00
_cell.angle_beta   90.00
_cell.angle_gamma   90.00
#
_symmetry.space_group_name_H-M   'P 1'
#
loop_
_entity.id
_entity.type
_entity.pdbx_description
1 polymer ?
#
loop_
_entity_poly.entity_id
_entity_poly.type
_entity_poly.pdbx_seq_one_letter_code
_entity_poly.pdbx_strand_id
1 'polypeptide(L)'
;NGAGDHETVTREQVLEIAIDLQPSELIPLDILFDGKSTLDNLKWTIEAKAGIPELDNVEIFACPQGKDLDEWLEVYQYMIDSPDVNTIGMSKLAIPWVMSGVKFGDVGIAQDRNDMYKLLTAQGLIQKPLHFLGAGEPWEFELYRGDPLVRSTDSCFTVWGGMNNQKFGTEDYERIPTPHDYFEREITDEQMDNVIHNIEYM
;
A
#
# COMPACT_ATOMS: atom_id res chain seq x y z
N ASN A 1 -12.32 -16.26 5.33
CA ASN A 1 -13.11 -16.65 4.15
C ASN A 1 -14.60 -16.64 4.49
N GLY A 2 -15.19 -15.49 4.80
CA GLY A 2 -16.62 -15.28 4.79
C GLY A 2 -16.99 -14.80 3.39
N ALA A 3 -17.61 -15.65 2.57
CA ALA A 3 -18.37 -15.22 1.42
C ALA A 3 -19.64 -14.52 1.93
N GLY A 4 -19.48 -13.30 2.42
CA GLY A 4 -20.55 -12.34 2.49
C GLY A 4 -20.66 -11.69 1.13
N ASP A 5 -21.86 -11.41 0.67
CA ASP A 5 -22.13 -10.55 -0.49
C ASP A 5 -21.53 -9.15 -0.19
N HIS A 6 -20.21 -9.00 -0.41
CA HIS A 6 -19.58 -7.69 -0.41
C HIS A 6 -20.02 -7.05 -1.72
N GLU A 7 -20.92 -6.08 -1.63
CA GLU A 7 -21.19 -5.19 -2.76
C GLU A 7 -19.84 -4.67 -3.23
N THR A 8 -19.52 -4.97 -4.48
CA THR A 8 -18.26 -4.53 -5.09
C THR A 8 -18.33 -3.01 -5.20
N VAL A 9 -17.47 -2.30 -4.51
CA VAL A 9 -17.38 -0.83 -4.61
C VAL A 9 -17.14 -0.46 -6.07
N THR A 10 -17.92 0.48 -6.59
CA THR A 10 -17.75 0.98 -7.95
C THR A 10 -16.85 2.22 -7.95
N ARG A 11 -16.26 2.54 -9.11
CA ARG A 11 -15.43 3.75 -9.26
C ARG A 11 -16.25 5.04 -9.06
N GLU A 12 -17.55 5.02 -9.38
CA GLU A 12 -18.49 6.11 -9.11
C GLU A 12 -18.68 6.34 -7.60
N GLN A 13 -18.85 5.26 -6.84
CA GLN A 13 -18.94 5.33 -5.38
C GLN A 13 -17.65 5.86 -4.75
N VAL A 14 -16.49 5.50 -5.28
CA VAL A 14 -15.19 6.04 -4.83
C VAL A 14 -15.16 7.57 -4.99
N LEU A 15 -15.63 8.12 -6.12
CA LEU A 15 -15.71 9.57 -6.31
C LEU A 15 -16.75 10.23 -5.40
N GLU A 16 -17.91 9.63 -5.23
CA GLU A 16 -18.96 10.15 -4.31
C GLU A 16 -18.41 10.26 -2.89
N ILE A 17 -17.73 9.23 -2.40
CA ILE A 17 -17.09 9.23 -1.08
C ILE A 17 -15.98 10.31 -1.01
N ALA A 18 -15.20 10.47 -2.07
CA ALA A 18 -14.16 11.50 -2.11
C ALA A 18 -14.73 12.93 -2.09
N ILE A 19 -15.87 13.17 -2.73
CA ILE A 19 -16.58 14.46 -2.67
C ILE A 19 -17.04 14.75 -1.24
N ASP A 20 -17.61 13.76 -0.56
CA ASP A 20 -18.12 13.92 0.80
C ASP A 20 -17.00 14.12 1.83
N LEU A 21 -15.91 13.35 1.71
CA LEU A 21 -14.81 13.37 2.68
C LEU A 21 -13.74 14.42 2.40
N GLN A 22 -13.59 14.85 1.15
CA GLN A 22 -12.53 15.76 0.68
C GLN A 22 -11.13 15.35 1.19
N PRO A 23 -10.68 14.13 0.88
CA PRO A 23 -9.39 13.64 1.33
C PRO A 23 -8.25 14.42 0.67
N SER A 24 -7.04 14.33 1.22
CA SER A 24 -5.86 14.89 0.55
C SER A 24 -5.49 14.09 -0.71
N GLU A 25 -5.74 12.79 -0.73
CA GLU A 25 -5.47 11.90 -1.86
C GLU A 25 -6.65 10.96 -2.12
N LEU A 26 -6.92 10.72 -3.39
CA LEU A 26 -7.90 9.76 -3.89
C LEU A 26 -7.16 8.56 -4.47
N ILE A 27 -7.55 7.35 -4.07
CA ILE A 27 -7.05 6.10 -4.63
C ILE A 27 -8.09 5.60 -5.65
N PRO A 28 -7.80 5.65 -6.97
CA PRO A 28 -8.63 5.03 -7.98
C PRO A 28 -8.80 3.54 -7.74
N LEU A 29 -9.94 2.99 -8.12
CA LEU A 29 -10.21 1.56 -7.96
C LEU A 29 -9.17 0.75 -8.76
N ASP A 30 -8.31 0.02 -8.07
CA ASP A 30 -7.38 -0.94 -8.66
C ASP A 30 -7.99 -2.35 -8.66
N ILE A 31 -7.64 -3.15 -9.67
CA ILE A 31 -8.08 -4.53 -9.79
C ILE A 31 -6.88 -5.44 -9.62
N LEU A 32 -6.86 -6.18 -8.55
CA LEU A 32 -5.73 -7.01 -8.16
C LEU A 32 -5.32 -7.96 -9.30
N PHE A 33 -4.06 -7.91 -9.69
CA PHE A 33 -3.43 -8.69 -10.77
C PHE A 33 -3.95 -8.38 -12.19
N ASP A 34 -4.73 -7.31 -12.38
CA ASP A 34 -5.24 -6.87 -13.69
C ASP A 34 -4.80 -5.43 -13.98
N GLY A 35 -3.71 -5.30 -14.71
CA GLY A 35 -3.15 -4.00 -15.07
C GLY A 35 -4.05 -3.20 -16.01
N LYS A 36 -4.69 -3.88 -16.95
CA LYS A 36 -5.57 -3.21 -17.92
C LYS A 36 -6.78 -2.57 -17.24
N SER A 37 -7.51 -3.33 -16.43
CA SER A 37 -8.69 -2.81 -15.72
C SER A 37 -8.29 -1.71 -14.72
N THR A 38 -7.14 -1.83 -14.08
CA THR A 38 -6.58 -0.80 -13.20
C THR A 38 -6.30 0.50 -13.96
N LEU A 39 -5.67 0.43 -15.14
CA LEU A 39 -5.43 1.61 -15.97
C LEU A 39 -6.72 2.23 -16.49
N ASP A 40 -7.70 1.42 -16.90
CA ASP A 40 -8.99 1.92 -17.36
C ASP A 40 -9.72 2.68 -16.24
N ASN A 41 -9.67 2.18 -15.01
CA ASN A 41 -10.24 2.87 -13.86
C ASN A 41 -9.47 4.15 -13.50
N LEU A 42 -8.14 4.13 -13.54
CA LEU A 42 -7.32 5.33 -13.30
C LEU A 42 -7.65 6.44 -14.32
N LYS A 43 -7.66 6.12 -15.59
CA LYS A 43 -7.97 7.10 -16.67
C LYS A 43 -9.36 7.67 -16.49
N TRP A 44 -10.34 6.81 -16.24
CA TRP A 44 -11.70 7.26 -15.96
C TRP A 44 -11.77 8.17 -14.73
N THR A 45 -11.05 7.84 -13.65
CA THR A 45 -11.02 8.67 -12.43
C THR A 45 -10.42 10.05 -12.71
N ILE A 46 -9.32 10.11 -13.46
CA ILE A 46 -8.69 11.40 -13.86
C ILE A 46 -9.69 12.26 -14.64
N GLU A 47 -10.33 11.68 -15.66
CA GLU A 47 -11.31 12.40 -16.49
C GLU A 47 -12.53 12.87 -15.67
N ALA A 48 -13.08 12.00 -14.84
CA ALA A 48 -14.25 12.31 -14.03
C ALA A 48 -13.93 13.37 -12.95
N LYS A 49 -12.77 13.27 -12.29
CA LYS A 49 -12.28 14.23 -11.29
C LYS A 49 -12.16 15.65 -11.88
N ALA A 50 -11.67 15.78 -13.12
CA ALA A 50 -11.48 17.07 -13.78
C ALA A 50 -12.77 17.87 -13.97
N GLY A 51 -13.95 17.23 -13.88
CA GLY A 51 -15.26 17.87 -13.93
C GLY A 51 -15.88 18.21 -12.55
N ILE A 52 -15.17 17.97 -11.45
CA ILE A 52 -15.70 18.07 -10.08
C ILE A 52 -14.85 19.08 -9.29
N PRO A 53 -15.30 20.35 -9.14
CA PRO A 53 -14.54 21.41 -8.46
C PRO A 53 -14.14 21.06 -7.02
N GLU A 54 -14.96 20.29 -6.31
CA GLU A 54 -14.70 19.83 -4.96
C GLU A 54 -13.43 18.97 -4.87
N LEU A 55 -13.02 18.37 -5.97
CA LEU A 55 -11.84 17.50 -6.05
C LEU A 55 -10.61 18.16 -6.70
N ASP A 56 -10.65 19.45 -7.03
CA ASP A 56 -9.54 20.14 -7.69
C ASP A 56 -8.21 20.01 -6.94
N ASN A 57 -8.25 20.05 -5.61
CA ASN A 57 -7.08 19.95 -4.73
C ASN A 57 -6.80 18.54 -4.21
N VAL A 58 -7.57 17.54 -4.64
CA VAL A 58 -7.37 16.15 -4.23
C VAL A 58 -6.35 15.51 -5.17
N GLU A 59 -5.24 15.04 -4.62
CA GLU A 59 -4.19 14.36 -5.37
C GLU A 59 -4.60 12.92 -5.73
N ILE A 60 -3.92 12.31 -6.71
CA ILE A 60 -4.14 10.91 -7.08
C ILE A 60 -2.99 10.06 -6.58
N PHE A 61 -3.34 9.05 -5.79
CA PHE A 61 -2.47 7.98 -5.35
C PHE A 61 -2.83 6.71 -6.12
N ALA A 62 -1.96 6.22 -7.01
CA ALA A 62 -2.24 5.08 -7.88
C ALA A 62 -1.42 3.85 -7.51
N CYS A 63 -2.04 2.65 -7.58
CA CYS A 63 -1.40 1.37 -7.28
C CYS A 63 -1.23 0.56 -8.56
N PRO A 64 -0.01 0.33 -9.06
CA PRO A 64 0.22 -0.51 -10.22
C PRO A 64 -0.19 -1.96 -9.95
N GLN A 65 -0.88 -2.55 -10.91
CA GLN A 65 -1.31 -3.94 -10.92
C GLN A 65 -0.85 -4.61 -12.23
N GLY A 66 -0.77 -5.92 -12.26
CA GLY A 66 -0.41 -6.68 -13.44
C GLY A 66 -0.49 -8.17 -13.22
N LYS A 67 -0.74 -8.92 -14.27
CA LYS A 67 -0.74 -10.40 -14.24
C LYS A 67 0.68 -10.99 -14.17
N ASP A 68 1.66 -10.23 -14.69
CA ASP A 68 3.09 -10.54 -14.74
C ASP A 68 3.92 -9.26 -14.62
N LEU A 69 5.25 -9.40 -14.56
CA LEU A 69 6.17 -8.29 -14.38
C LEU A 69 6.12 -7.29 -15.54
N ASP A 70 5.99 -7.77 -16.77
CA ASP A 70 5.98 -6.90 -17.95
C ASP A 70 4.74 -5.98 -17.94
N GLU A 71 3.55 -6.54 -17.70
CA GLU A 71 2.33 -5.75 -17.59
C GLU A 71 2.38 -4.79 -16.39
N TRP A 72 2.91 -5.24 -15.25
CA TRP A 72 3.06 -4.37 -14.08
C TRP A 72 3.96 -3.18 -14.37
N LEU A 73 5.10 -3.40 -15.04
CA LEU A 73 6.04 -2.34 -15.43
C LEU A 73 5.41 -1.38 -16.46
N GLU A 74 4.61 -1.86 -17.41
CA GLU A 74 3.86 -1.01 -18.35
C GLU A 74 2.88 -0.09 -17.60
N VAL A 75 2.14 -0.63 -16.64
CA VAL A 75 1.20 0.12 -15.79
C VAL A 75 1.95 1.13 -14.91
N TYR A 76 3.04 0.72 -14.29
CA TYR A 76 3.90 1.58 -13.50
C TYR A 76 4.45 2.74 -14.33
N GLN A 77 4.96 2.46 -15.53
CA GLN A 77 5.49 3.48 -16.44
C GLN A 77 4.42 4.51 -16.81
N TYR A 78 3.21 4.05 -17.15
CA TYR A 78 2.09 4.97 -17.41
C TYR A 78 1.83 5.88 -16.20
N MET A 79 1.84 5.35 -15.00
CA MET A 79 1.54 6.10 -13.78
C MET A 79 2.63 7.14 -13.46
N ILE A 80 3.91 6.81 -13.64
CA ILE A 80 4.99 7.77 -13.40
C ILE A 80 5.04 8.87 -14.47
N ASP A 81 4.64 8.60 -15.69
CA ASP A 81 4.59 9.57 -16.78
C ASP A 81 3.35 10.47 -16.73
N SER A 82 2.29 10.04 -16.05
CA SER A 82 1.05 10.81 -15.93
C SER A 82 1.24 12.02 -14.99
N PRO A 83 0.98 13.25 -15.44
CA PRO A 83 1.08 14.44 -14.57
C PRO A 83 0.02 14.46 -13.46
N ASP A 84 -1.06 13.69 -13.61
CA ASP A 84 -2.19 13.66 -12.68
C ASP A 84 -1.96 12.72 -11.51
N VAL A 85 -1.00 11.77 -11.61
CA VAL A 85 -0.65 10.86 -10.51
C VAL A 85 0.43 11.48 -9.65
N ASN A 86 0.21 11.55 -8.35
CA ASN A 86 1.09 12.21 -7.39
C ASN A 86 1.91 11.21 -6.55
N THR A 87 1.31 10.09 -6.18
CA THR A 87 1.93 9.04 -5.33
C THR A 87 1.74 7.67 -5.96
N ILE A 88 2.76 6.81 -5.85
CA ILE A 88 2.69 5.42 -6.31
C ILE A 88 2.63 4.47 -5.11
N GLY A 89 1.61 3.60 -5.09
CA GLY A 89 1.45 2.56 -4.09
C GLY A 89 2.22 1.28 -4.43
N MET A 90 3.12 0.87 -3.56
CA MET A 90 3.90 -0.37 -3.68
C MET A 90 3.16 -1.52 -2.96
N SER A 91 2.33 -2.24 -3.71
CA SER A 91 1.42 -3.26 -3.16
C SER A 91 2.16 -4.46 -2.57
N LYS A 92 1.77 -4.87 -1.36
CA LYS A 92 2.25 -6.12 -0.75
C LYS A 92 1.69 -7.39 -1.40
N LEU A 93 0.71 -7.26 -2.30
CA LEU A 93 0.07 -8.39 -2.97
C LEU A 93 0.49 -8.49 -4.43
N ALA A 94 0.44 -7.37 -5.17
CA ALA A 94 0.76 -7.36 -6.59
C ALA A 94 2.25 -7.58 -6.86
N ILE A 95 3.14 -6.96 -6.08
CA ILE A 95 4.59 -7.07 -6.32
C ILE A 95 5.10 -8.49 -6.10
N PRO A 96 4.82 -9.19 -4.99
CA PRO A 96 5.24 -10.58 -4.85
C PRO A 96 4.65 -11.50 -5.91
N TRP A 97 3.43 -11.24 -6.35
CA TRP A 97 2.82 -11.99 -7.44
C TRP A 97 3.62 -11.89 -8.72
N VAL A 98 4.00 -10.68 -9.14
CA VAL A 98 4.71 -10.47 -10.41
C VAL A 98 6.20 -10.77 -10.33
N MET A 99 6.81 -10.72 -9.14
CA MET A 99 8.23 -11.03 -8.93
C MET A 99 8.50 -12.52 -8.77
N SER A 100 7.72 -13.22 -7.95
CA SER A 100 7.96 -14.62 -7.58
C SER A 100 6.77 -15.55 -7.72
N GLY A 101 5.61 -15.05 -8.16
CA GLY A 101 4.37 -15.83 -8.30
C GLY A 101 3.72 -16.18 -6.95
N VAL A 102 4.12 -15.52 -5.88
CA VAL A 102 3.63 -15.78 -4.52
C VAL A 102 2.23 -15.22 -4.36
N LYS A 103 1.30 -16.08 -3.94
CA LYS A 103 -0.06 -15.69 -3.54
C LYS A 103 -0.14 -15.63 -2.03
N PHE A 104 -0.68 -14.56 -1.49
CA PHE A 104 -1.11 -14.37 -0.10
C PHE A 104 -0.43 -15.20 1.02
N GLY A 105 0.22 -14.52 1.95
CA GLY A 105 0.55 -15.06 3.27
C GLY A 105 1.91 -15.74 3.40
N ASP A 106 2.71 -15.77 2.34
CA ASP A 106 4.01 -16.41 2.37
C ASP A 106 5.13 -15.50 2.88
N VAL A 107 6.17 -16.13 3.42
CA VAL A 107 7.44 -15.52 3.81
C VAL A 107 8.13 -14.99 2.54
N GLY A 108 8.53 -13.72 2.53
CA GLY A 108 9.26 -13.15 1.39
C GLY A 108 8.59 -11.94 0.73
N ILE A 109 7.37 -11.61 1.12
CA ILE A 109 6.63 -10.46 0.56
C ILE A 109 7.46 -9.17 0.63
N ALA A 110 8.09 -8.89 1.76
CA ALA A 110 8.92 -7.71 1.95
C ALA A 110 10.21 -7.79 1.10
N GLN A 111 10.77 -8.98 0.91
CA GLN A 111 11.94 -9.18 0.06
C GLN A 111 11.62 -8.88 -1.41
N ASP A 112 10.50 -9.39 -1.93
CA ASP A 112 10.07 -9.12 -3.31
C ASP A 112 9.85 -7.61 -3.55
N ARG A 113 9.26 -6.89 -2.56
CA ARG A 113 9.12 -5.43 -2.65
C ARG A 113 10.46 -4.71 -2.63
N ASN A 114 11.39 -5.14 -1.79
CA ASN A 114 12.74 -4.60 -1.77
C ASN A 114 13.48 -4.85 -3.09
N ASP A 115 13.33 -6.02 -3.67
CA ASP A 115 13.95 -6.35 -4.95
C ASP A 115 13.32 -5.56 -6.11
N MET A 116 12.00 -5.35 -6.10
CA MET A 116 11.32 -4.43 -7.01
C MET A 116 11.84 -2.99 -6.83
N TYR A 117 11.95 -2.50 -5.60
CA TYR A 117 12.49 -1.16 -5.31
C TYR A 117 13.90 -1.00 -5.87
N LYS A 118 14.78 -1.99 -5.67
CA LYS A 118 16.14 -2.00 -6.24
C LYS A 118 16.13 -2.01 -7.77
N LEU A 119 15.25 -2.81 -8.39
CA LEU A 119 15.08 -2.87 -9.83
C LEU A 119 14.71 -1.48 -10.39
N LEU A 120 13.68 -0.85 -9.82
CA LEU A 120 13.23 0.48 -10.25
C LEU A 120 14.31 1.55 -10.02
N THR A 121 15.01 1.49 -8.90
CA THR A 121 16.13 2.39 -8.59
C THR A 121 17.27 2.24 -9.61
N ALA A 122 17.67 1.00 -9.91
CA ALA A 122 18.74 0.73 -10.86
C ALA A 122 18.43 1.19 -12.29
N GLN A 123 17.14 1.24 -12.64
CA GLN A 123 16.67 1.71 -13.94
C GLN A 123 16.34 3.20 -13.96
N GLY A 124 16.45 3.91 -12.82
CA GLY A 124 16.12 5.34 -12.72
C GLY A 124 14.62 5.63 -12.88
N LEU A 125 13.76 4.66 -12.58
CA LEU A 125 12.32 4.75 -12.78
C LEU A 125 11.55 5.34 -11.59
N ILE A 126 12.19 5.53 -10.42
CA ILE A 126 11.52 6.15 -9.28
C ILE A 126 11.52 7.67 -9.47
N GLN A 127 10.42 8.19 -9.98
CA GLN A 127 10.26 9.62 -10.31
C GLN A 127 9.15 10.30 -9.49
N LYS A 128 8.42 9.53 -8.71
CA LYS A 128 7.34 10.00 -7.83
C LYS A 128 7.50 9.40 -6.43
N PRO A 129 6.93 10.07 -5.40
CA PRO A 129 6.91 9.53 -4.05
C PRO A 129 6.27 8.14 -4.01
N LEU A 130 6.90 7.23 -3.28
CA LEU A 130 6.40 5.88 -3.07
C LEU A 130 5.72 5.74 -1.70
N HIS A 131 4.65 4.96 -1.65
CA HIS A 131 4.04 4.48 -0.42
C HIS A 131 4.02 2.96 -0.40
N PHE A 132 4.58 2.34 0.64
CA PHE A 132 4.60 0.89 0.79
C PHE A 132 3.37 0.41 1.54
N LEU A 133 2.40 -0.15 0.80
CA LEU A 133 1.13 -0.62 1.33
C LEU A 133 1.29 -1.88 2.17
N GLY A 134 0.85 -1.83 3.42
CA GLY A 134 0.78 -2.97 4.32
C GLY A 134 2.14 -3.56 4.66
N ALA A 135 3.15 -2.75 4.96
CA ALA A 135 4.45 -3.24 5.41
C ALA A 135 4.30 -4.13 6.64
N GLY A 136 4.98 -5.27 6.64
CA GLY A 136 4.76 -6.33 7.62
C GLY A 136 5.99 -6.77 8.39
N GLU A 137 7.16 -6.23 8.06
CA GLU A 137 8.41 -6.63 8.68
C GLU A 137 9.18 -5.40 9.21
N PRO A 138 9.66 -5.41 10.46
CA PRO A 138 10.40 -4.26 11.01
C PRO A 138 11.61 -3.86 10.18
N TRP A 139 12.36 -4.82 9.63
CA TRP A 139 13.52 -4.56 8.79
C TRP A 139 13.17 -3.84 7.48
N GLU A 140 11.93 -3.97 7.00
CA GLU A 140 11.45 -3.27 5.81
C GLU A 140 11.37 -1.76 6.05
N PHE A 141 10.94 -1.35 7.24
CA PHE A 141 10.93 0.07 7.61
C PHE A 141 12.34 0.66 7.68
N GLU A 142 13.30 -0.13 8.20
CA GLU A 142 14.71 0.31 8.27
C GLU A 142 15.33 0.53 6.89
N LEU A 143 14.98 -0.31 5.91
CA LEU A 143 15.50 -0.19 4.55
C LEU A 143 15.16 1.14 3.90
N TYR A 144 13.98 1.67 4.18
CA TYR A 144 13.49 2.88 3.52
C TYR A 144 13.62 4.13 4.39
N ARG A 145 14.06 3.98 5.63
CA ARG A 145 14.20 5.10 6.57
C ARG A 145 15.16 6.17 6.04
N GLY A 146 14.65 7.39 5.89
CA GLY A 146 15.43 8.52 5.40
C GLY A 146 15.63 8.56 3.88
N ASP A 147 15.03 7.62 3.13
CA ASP A 147 15.00 7.71 1.68
C ASP A 147 13.97 8.76 1.25
N PRO A 148 14.38 9.83 0.56
CA PRO A 148 13.48 10.91 0.17
C PRO A 148 12.44 10.50 -0.87
N LEU A 149 12.60 9.35 -1.51
CA LEU A 149 11.67 8.80 -2.50
C LEU A 149 10.59 7.96 -1.85
N VAL A 150 10.80 7.50 -0.62
CA VAL A 150 9.80 6.77 0.15
C VAL A 150 9.07 7.74 1.08
N ARG A 151 7.86 8.09 0.68
CA ARG A 151 7.03 9.06 1.39
C ARG A 151 6.48 8.51 2.69
N SER A 152 5.97 7.28 2.65
CA SER A 152 5.26 6.68 3.78
C SER A 152 5.05 5.17 3.62
N THR A 153 4.61 4.55 4.70
CA THR A 153 4.14 3.17 4.75
C THR A 153 2.98 3.07 5.72
N ASP A 154 2.11 2.07 5.55
CA ASP A 154 1.10 1.70 6.52
C ASP A 154 1.37 0.31 7.07
N SER A 155 0.98 0.07 8.33
CA SER A 155 1.12 -1.24 8.95
C SER A 155 0.24 -1.39 10.18
N CYS A 156 -0.41 -2.54 10.31
CA CYS A 156 -1.04 -2.94 11.57
C CYS A 156 -0.04 -3.64 12.52
N PHE A 157 1.16 -3.98 12.05
CA PHE A 157 2.12 -4.76 12.85
C PHE A 157 2.70 -4.00 14.01
N THR A 158 2.79 -2.68 13.97
CA THR A 158 3.19 -1.87 15.10
C THR A 158 2.26 -2.08 16.30
N VAL A 159 0.96 -2.01 16.04
CA VAL A 159 -0.07 -2.23 17.06
C VAL A 159 -0.12 -3.69 17.47
N TRP A 160 -0.20 -4.60 16.49
CA TRP A 160 -0.31 -6.03 16.78
C TRP A 160 0.93 -6.61 17.50
N GLY A 161 2.13 -6.19 17.11
CA GLY A 161 3.37 -6.55 17.81
C GLY A 161 3.35 -6.06 19.25
N GLY A 162 2.99 -4.80 19.50
CA GLY A 162 2.88 -4.24 20.85
C GLY A 162 1.86 -4.97 21.73
N MET A 163 0.70 -5.32 21.18
CA MET A 163 -0.33 -6.11 21.86
C MET A 163 0.14 -7.52 22.24
N ASN A 164 1.13 -8.05 21.55
CA ASN A 164 1.77 -9.33 21.86
C ASN A 164 3.08 -9.18 22.67
N ASN A 165 3.29 -8.02 23.29
CA ASN A 165 4.47 -7.69 24.07
C ASN A 165 5.79 -7.76 23.30
N GLN A 166 5.72 -7.52 21.99
CA GLN A 166 6.90 -7.49 21.13
C GLN A 166 7.33 -6.04 20.85
N LYS A 167 8.64 -5.81 20.86
CA LYS A 167 9.25 -4.52 20.50
C LYS A 167 10.09 -4.68 19.24
N PHE A 168 9.88 -3.78 18.28
CA PHE A 168 10.71 -3.71 17.10
C PHE A 168 12.15 -3.33 17.47
N GLY A 169 13.11 -3.82 16.68
CA GLY A 169 14.54 -3.60 16.95
C GLY A 169 15.12 -4.47 18.07
N THR A 170 14.38 -5.44 18.62
CA THR A 170 14.87 -6.41 19.59
C THR A 170 15.07 -7.78 18.96
N GLU A 171 15.95 -8.62 19.55
CA GLU A 171 16.21 -9.99 19.06
C GLU A 171 15.00 -10.92 19.22
N ASP A 172 14.05 -10.55 20.07
CA ASP A 172 12.88 -11.36 20.41
C ASP A 172 11.67 -11.15 19.47
N TYR A 173 11.82 -10.32 18.41
CA TYR A 173 10.71 -10.10 17.48
C TYR A 173 10.43 -11.36 16.66
N GLU A 174 9.21 -11.86 16.76
CA GLU A 174 8.66 -12.94 15.93
C GLU A 174 7.37 -12.50 15.28
N ARG A 175 7.24 -12.73 13.97
CA ARG A 175 6.02 -12.38 13.25
C ARG A 175 4.86 -13.26 13.69
N ILE A 176 3.86 -12.65 14.30
CA ILE A 176 2.62 -13.31 14.73
C ILE A 176 1.51 -12.93 13.74
N PRO A 177 0.79 -13.91 13.16
CA PRO A 177 -0.35 -13.63 12.29
C PRO A 177 -1.40 -12.76 12.97
N THR A 178 -1.86 -11.72 12.29
CA THR A 178 -2.90 -10.82 12.82
C THR A 178 -4.26 -11.49 12.70
N PRO A 179 -5.01 -11.71 13.79
CA PRO A 179 -6.35 -12.26 13.75
C PRO A 179 -7.36 -11.22 13.28
N HIS A 180 -8.51 -11.68 12.78
CA HIS A 180 -9.55 -10.79 12.27
C HIS A 180 -10.18 -9.87 13.33
N ASP A 181 -10.14 -10.29 14.60
CA ASP A 181 -10.72 -9.60 15.75
C ASP A 181 -9.74 -8.71 16.51
N TYR A 182 -8.56 -8.43 15.97
CA TYR A 182 -7.52 -7.73 16.73
C TYR A 182 -7.94 -6.30 17.12
N PHE A 183 -8.79 -5.64 16.34
CA PHE A 183 -9.34 -4.32 16.68
C PHE A 183 -10.34 -4.33 17.84
N GLU A 184 -10.91 -5.49 18.16
CA GLU A 184 -11.89 -5.65 19.24
C GLU A 184 -11.24 -5.97 20.59
N ARG A 185 -9.91 -6.20 20.60
CA ARG A 185 -9.16 -6.60 21.79
C ARG A 185 -8.79 -5.38 22.64
N GLU A 186 -8.99 -5.52 23.94
CA GLU A 186 -8.51 -4.53 24.90
C GLU A 186 -6.98 -4.55 24.98
N ILE A 187 -6.38 -3.38 25.14
CA ILE A 187 -4.93 -3.18 25.27
C ILE A 187 -4.65 -2.76 26.70
N THR A 188 -3.70 -3.42 27.37
CA THR A 188 -3.18 -3.00 28.69
C THR A 188 -2.22 -1.82 28.55
N ASP A 189 -1.93 -1.12 29.67
CA ASP A 189 -0.97 0.00 29.66
C ASP A 189 0.43 -0.46 29.19
N GLU A 190 0.89 -1.64 29.64
CA GLU A 190 2.18 -2.20 29.22
C GLU A 190 2.21 -2.50 27.71
N GLN A 191 1.13 -3.05 27.16
CA GLN A 191 1.01 -3.28 25.72
C GLN A 191 0.96 -1.98 24.94
N MET A 192 0.32 -0.95 25.48
CA MET A 192 0.28 0.39 24.86
C MET A 192 1.69 0.99 24.79
N ASP A 193 2.50 0.87 25.83
CA ASP A 193 3.92 1.30 25.82
C ASP A 193 4.71 0.61 24.71
N ASN A 194 4.46 -0.69 24.48
CA ASN A 194 5.09 -1.44 23.39
C ASN A 194 4.58 -0.98 22.01
N VAL A 195 3.28 -0.67 21.87
CA VAL A 195 2.71 -0.10 20.64
C VAL A 195 3.36 1.24 20.31
N ILE A 196 3.47 2.13 21.31
CA ILE A 196 4.11 3.45 21.15
C ILE A 196 5.57 3.27 20.70
N HIS A 197 6.32 2.39 21.38
CA HIS A 197 7.70 2.08 21.00
C HIS A 197 7.78 1.62 19.52
N ASN A 198 6.90 0.73 19.10
CA ASN A 198 6.92 0.21 17.73
C ASN A 198 6.55 1.28 16.68
N ILE A 199 5.66 2.21 17.03
CA ILE A 199 5.32 3.36 16.16
C ILE A 199 6.52 4.32 16.04
N GLU A 200 7.20 4.62 17.16
CA GLU A 200 8.38 5.49 17.15
C GLU A 200 9.58 4.85 16.44
N TYR A 201 9.64 3.53 16.39
CA TYR A 201 10.68 2.78 15.69
C TYR A 201 10.56 2.89 14.17
N MET A 202 9.35 3.01 13.62
CA MET A 202 9.11 3.18 12.18
C MET A 202 9.58 4.52 11.64
#